data_059b4cadf2bfd2d4284d1f6018a5b9d6
#
_entry.id   059b4cadf2bfd2d4284d1f6018a5b9d6
#
_cell.length_a   1.000
_cell.length_b   1.000
_cell.length_c   1.000
_cell.angle_alpha   90.00
_cell.angle_beta   90.00
_cell.angle_gamma   90.00
#
_symmetry.space_group_name_H-M   'P 1'
#
loop_
_entity.id
_entity.type
_entity.pdbx_description
1 polymer ?
#
loop_
_entity_poly.entity_id
_entity_poly.type
_entity_poly.pdbx_seq_one_letter_code
_entity_poly.pdbx_strand_id
1 'polypeptide(L)'
;MNRTVDLIGKIMLGATLMMLLASASARAQVFVLDREQLIELTAKNPFERFPDGRPKIPDTMLERARGLSMEEIIRIGTQGYRNQFVDGWQILYPGKKLVGRAFTVQFMPARPDLDEVARARAKAREITTLSNQAVIDMLQPGDVAVVDLFGKKEQGTFVGDNLFYYIMKATRGAGLVVDGSVRDLEGISGMDMPAYFRHTDPAGIGNVTLTGWNIPVRIGGATVMPGDLVLGDREGLYFVPPELVEGILDRADETHIHDEWTRMKFEEGKYKSLEIYGTPRDPQLKKEYDEYLKKRLEEIRKKRGGKPNEN
;
A
#
# COMPACT_ATOMS: atom_id res chain seq x y z
N MET A 1 49.30 -22.60 -42.48
CA MET A 1 49.03 -21.15 -42.26
C MET A 1 47.55 -20.81 -42.12
N ASN A 2 46.59 -21.62 -42.60
CA ASN A 2 45.15 -21.29 -42.51
C ASN A 2 44.41 -21.66 -41.20
N ARG A 3 44.92 -22.58 -40.38
CA ARG A 3 44.26 -22.98 -39.13
C ARG A 3 44.36 -21.96 -37.99
N THR A 4 45.49 -21.23 -37.96
CA THR A 4 45.74 -20.23 -36.88
C THR A 4 44.96 -18.94 -37.06
N VAL A 5 44.70 -18.52 -38.30
CA VAL A 5 43.91 -17.34 -38.65
C VAL A 5 42.42 -17.58 -38.33
N ASP A 6 41.90 -18.80 -38.55
CA ASP A 6 40.51 -19.17 -38.27
C ASP A 6 40.21 -19.26 -36.78
N LEU A 7 41.20 -19.66 -35.96
CA LEU A 7 41.08 -19.73 -34.52
C LEU A 7 41.09 -18.31 -33.86
N ILE A 8 41.93 -17.41 -34.40
CA ILE A 8 41.95 -16.02 -33.92
C ILE A 8 40.68 -15.28 -34.27
N GLY A 9 40.11 -15.53 -35.47
CA GLY A 9 38.81 -14.95 -35.87
C GLY A 9 37.64 -15.40 -34.99
N LYS A 10 37.60 -16.66 -34.59
CA LYS A 10 36.56 -17.21 -33.69
C LYS A 10 36.70 -16.71 -32.26
N ILE A 11 37.93 -16.53 -31.78
CA ILE A 11 38.19 -15.96 -30.46
C ILE A 11 37.81 -14.47 -30.41
N MET A 12 38.12 -13.69 -31.45
CA MET A 12 37.74 -12.28 -31.54
C MET A 12 36.22 -12.12 -31.67
N LEU A 13 35.54 -12.96 -32.45
CA LEU A 13 34.08 -12.92 -32.59
C LEU A 13 33.37 -13.29 -31.27
N GLY A 14 33.91 -14.28 -30.54
CA GLY A 14 33.40 -14.68 -29.22
C GLY A 14 33.60 -13.58 -28.16
N ALA A 15 34.75 -12.91 -28.15
CA ALA A 15 35.02 -11.81 -27.26
C ALA A 15 34.16 -10.57 -27.54
N THR A 16 33.92 -10.26 -28.82
CA THR A 16 33.03 -9.14 -29.22
C THR A 16 31.57 -9.43 -28.87
N LEU A 17 31.10 -10.67 -29.01
CA LEU A 17 29.76 -11.11 -28.65
C LEU A 17 29.57 -11.11 -27.11
N MET A 18 30.61 -11.49 -26.37
CA MET A 18 30.59 -11.44 -24.90
C MET A 18 30.64 -10.00 -24.36
N MET A 19 31.35 -9.07 -25.01
CA MET A 19 31.30 -7.64 -24.69
C MET A 19 29.95 -7.00 -25.03
N LEU A 20 29.27 -7.42 -26.08
CA LEU A 20 27.92 -6.94 -26.44
C LEU A 20 26.86 -7.44 -25.44
N LEU A 21 27.03 -8.61 -24.85
CA LEU A 21 26.16 -9.14 -23.80
C LEU A 21 26.40 -8.52 -22.42
N ALA A 22 27.63 -8.05 -22.13
CA ALA A 22 27.98 -7.39 -20.89
C ALA A 22 27.52 -5.92 -20.81
N SER A 23 27.18 -5.29 -21.94
CA SER A 23 26.75 -3.90 -22.00
C SER A 23 25.24 -3.68 -21.75
N ALA A 24 24.48 -4.73 -21.45
CA ALA A 24 23.01 -4.63 -21.32
C ALA A 24 22.52 -4.38 -19.89
N SER A 25 23.37 -4.24 -18.87
CA SER A 25 22.87 -4.35 -17.49
C SER A 25 23.27 -3.29 -16.47
N ALA A 26 23.94 -2.23 -16.84
CA ALA A 26 24.25 -1.17 -15.88
C ALA A 26 23.42 0.10 -16.10
N ARG A 27 22.11 -0.03 -16.27
CA ARG A 27 21.21 1.10 -16.07
C ARG A 27 20.89 1.19 -14.58
N ALA A 28 21.78 1.79 -13.82
CA ALA A 28 21.49 2.19 -12.46
C ALA A 28 20.25 3.11 -12.48
N GLN A 29 19.10 2.55 -12.09
CA GLN A 29 17.85 3.29 -12.06
C GLN A 29 17.74 3.99 -10.72
N VAL A 30 18.03 5.28 -10.70
CA VAL A 30 17.96 6.07 -9.46
C VAL A 30 16.51 6.37 -9.06
N PHE A 31 15.55 6.37 -9.98
CA PHE A 31 14.23 6.95 -9.72
C PHE A 31 13.02 6.03 -9.93
N VAL A 32 13.14 4.96 -10.69
CA VAL A 32 12.05 4.00 -10.92
C VAL A 32 12.64 2.61 -11.11
N LEU A 33 12.13 1.65 -10.37
CA LEU A 33 12.52 0.25 -10.51
C LEU A 33 11.99 -0.31 -11.84
N ASP A 34 12.74 -1.19 -12.48
CA ASP A 34 12.18 -2.03 -13.54
C ASP A 34 11.32 -3.14 -12.93
N ARG A 35 10.64 -3.89 -13.80
CA ARG A 35 9.74 -4.93 -13.39
C ARG A 35 10.42 -6.01 -12.54
N GLU A 36 11.62 -6.44 -12.93
CA GLU A 36 12.39 -7.47 -12.26
C GLU A 36 12.85 -7.02 -10.88
N GLN A 37 13.35 -5.79 -10.76
CA GLN A 37 13.75 -5.19 -9.49
C GLN A 37 12.55 -5.05 -8.53
N LEU A 38 11.39 -4.67 -9.04
CA LEU A 38 10.19 -4.56 -8.22
C LEU A 38 9.69 -5.93 -7.74
N ILE A 39 9.80 -6.96 -8.59
CA ILE A 39 9.49 -8.35 -8.21
C ILE A 39 10.46 -8.84 -7.14
N GLU A 40 11.77 -8.61 -7.30
CA GLU A 40 12.79 -8.97 -6.32
C GLU A 40 12.53 -8.29 -4.97
N LEU A 41 12.26 -6.99 -5.00
CA LEU A 41 11.99 -6.19 -3.80
C LEU A 41 10.73 -6.65 -3.05
N THR A 42 9.75 -7.19 -3.76
CA THR A 42 8.48 -7.69 -3.23
C THR A 42 8.33 -9.20 -3.39
N ALA A 43 9.45 -9.94 -3.27
CA ALA A 43 9.50 -11.39 -3.57
C ALA A 43 8.55 -12.25 -2.71
N LYS A 44 8.22 -11.80 -1.49
CA LYS A 44 7.30 -12.50 -0.60
C LYS A 44 5.81 -12.29 -0.92
N ASN A 45 5.48 -11.51 -1.95
CA ASN A 45 4.10 -11.32 -2.38
C ASN A 45 3.46 -12.63 -2.85
N PRO A 46 2.35 -13.08 -2.23
CA PRO A 46 1.69 -14.33 -2.62
C PRO A 46 0.66 -14.15 -3.74
N PHE A 47 0.35 -12.91 -4.12
CA PHE A 47 -0.71 -12.58 -5.07
C PHE A 47 -0.19 -12.38 -6.49
N GLU A 48 -1.12 -12.24 -7.43
CA GLU A 48 -0.82 -11.77 -8.78
C GLU A 48 -0.10 -10.41 -8.76
N ARG A 49 0.37 -9.99 -9.91
CA ARG A 49 1.06 -8.71 -10.08
C ARG A 49 0.43 -7.90 -11.21
N PHE A 50 0.51 -6.61 -11.09
CA PHE A 50 0.28 -5.70 -12.21
C PHE A 50 1.36 -5.87 -13.29
N PRO A 51 1.12 -5.38 -14.52
CA PRO A 51 2.12 -5.47 -15.59
C PRO A 51 3.48 -4.86 -15.24
N ASP A 52 3.51 -3.83 -14.40
CA ASP A 52 4.72 -3.17 -13.89
C ASP A 52 5.50 -3.99 -12.84
N GLY A 53 4.95 -5.13 -12.37
CA GLY A 53 5.53 -5.98 -11.34
C GLY A 53 5.02 -5.74 -9.93
N ARG A 54 4.27 -4.69 -9.70
CA ARG A 54 3.69 -4.33 -8.40
C ARG A 54 2.70 -5.40 -7.91
N PRO A 55 2.74 -5.79 -6.61
CA PRO A 55 1.77 -6.70 -6.01
C PRO A 55 0.32 -6.26 -6.22
N LYS A 56 -0.55 -7.21 -6.55
CA LYS A 56 -1.98 -6.99 -6.76
C LYS A 56 -2.80 -7.80 -5.77
N ILE A 57 -2.95 -7.28 -4.55
CA ILE A 57 -3.86 -7.85 -3.56
C ILE A 57 -5.27 -7.94 -4.17
N PRO A 58 -5.97 -9.09 -4.11
CA PRO A 58 -7.31 -9.23 -4.70
C PRO A 58 -8.32 -8.23 -4.17
N ASP A 59 -9.23 -7.74 -5.03
CA ASP A 59 -10.29 -6.80 -4.62
C ASP A 59 -11.19 -7.37 -3.53
N THR A 60 -11.42 -8.68 -3.53
CA THR A 60 -12.16 -9.38 -2.46
C THR A 60 -11.50 -9.25 -1.09
N MET A 61 -10.16 -9.21 -1.03
CA MET A 61 -9.42 -8.97 0.20
C MET A 61 -9.46 -7.51 0.62
N LEU A 62 -9.45 -6.57 -0.33
CA LEU A 62 -9.66 -5.15 -0.02
C LEU A 62 -11.05 -4.92 0.60
N GLU A 63 -12.09 -5.58 0.08
CA GLU A 63 -13.44 -5.49 0.66
C GLU A 63 -13.49 -6.10 2.08
N ARG A 64 -12.85 -7.24 2.34
CA ARG A 64 -12.73 -7.78 3.70
C ARG A 64 -12.03 -6.79 4.63
N ALA A 65 -10.97 -6.16 4.16
CA ALA A 65 -10.18 -5.22 4.94
C ALA A 65 -10.96 -3.96 5.36
N ARG A 66 -12.04 -3.59 4.65
CA ARG A 66 -12.93 -2.47 5.06
C ARG A 66 -13.60 -2.71 6.41
N GLY A 67 -13.75 -3.95 6.83
CA GLY A 67 -14.29 -4.32 8.13
C GLY A 67 -13.30 -4.16 9.30
N LEU A 68 -12.00 -4.03 9.04
CA LEU A 68 -10.97 -3.96 10.08
C LEU A 68 -10.95 -2.61 10.79
N SER A 69 -10.64 -2.63 12.09
CA SER A 69 -10.21 -1.46 12.85
C SER A 69 -8.68 -1.45 12.96
N MET A 70 -8.13 -0.29 13.29
CA MET A 70 -6.69 -0.13 13.52
C MET A 70 -6.22 -0.96 14.72
N GLU A 71 -7.03 -1.00 15.78
CA GLU A 71 -6.77 -1.80 16.98
C GLU A 71 -6.61 -3.30 16.65
N GLU A 72 -7.48 -3.85 15.79
CA GLU A 72 -7.42 -5.26 15.41
C GLU A 72 -6.13 -5.60 14.68
N ILE A 73 -5.67 -4.74 13.78
CA ILE A 73 -4.42 -4.95 13.05
C ILE A 73 -3.23 -4.92 14.01
N ILE A 74 -3.16 -3.92 14.89
CA ILE A 74 -2.07 -3.77 15.87
C ILE A 74 -2.04 -4.98 16.82
N ARG A 75 -3.21 -5.43 17.29
CA ARG A 75 -3.34 -6.56 18.21
C ARG A 75 -2.94 -7.89 17.57
N ILE A 76 -3.27 -8.08 16.30
CA ILE A 76 -2.88 -9.28 15.54
C ILE A 76 -1.35 -9.30 15.32
N GLY A 77 -0.73 -8.14 15.27
CA GLY A 77 0.70 -7.98 15.09
C GLY A 77 1.16 -8.25 13.65
N THR A 78 2.26 -7.68 13.30
CA THR A 78 2.83 -7.73 11.96
C THR A 78 4.11 -8.55 11.88
N GLN A 79 4.26 -9.55 12.73
CA GLN A 79 5.29 -10.60 12.66
C GLN A 79 6.71 -10.09 12.31
N GLY A 80 7.19 -9.09 13.05
CA GLY A 80 8.52 -8.51 12.83
C GLY A 80 8.55 -7.22 11.98
N TYR A 81 7.48 -6.88 11.28
CA TYR A 81 7.33 -5.60 10.61
C TYR A 81 6.94 -4.53 11.64
N ARG A 82 7.91 -3.74 12.06
CA ARG A 82 7.73 -2.66 13.03
C ARG A 82 7.46 -1.34 12.32
N ASN A 83 6.92 -0.37 13.07
CA ASN A 83 6.73 1.00 12.59
C ASN A 83 5.86 1.11 11.33
N GLN A 84 4.81 0.30 11.22
CA GLN A 84 3.88 0.33 10.09
C GLN A 84 2.63 1.16 10.35
N PHE A 85 2.44 1.64 11.58
CA PHE A 85 1.37 2.56 11.97
C PHE A 85 1.87 4.01 11.96
N VAL A 86 1.05 4.92 11.43
CA VAL A 86 1.34 6.35 11.38
C VAL A 86 0.09 7.15 11.69
N ASP A 87 0.19 8.02 12.68
CA ASP A 87 -0.85 8.93 13.15
C ASP A 87 -0.56 10.42 12.82
N GLY A 88 -1.29 11.34 13.46
CA GLY A 88 -1.08 12.77 13.31
C GLY A 88 -1.55 13.35 11.99
N TRP A 89 -2.61 12.77 11.40
CA TRP A 89 -3.18 13.19 10.13
C TRP A 89 -4.33 14.19 10.29
N GLN A 90 -4.47 15.10 9.34
CA GLN A 90 -5.75 15.68 9.01
C GLN A 90 -6.48 14.67 8.11
N ILE A 91 -7.73 14.37 8.44
CA ILE A 91 -8.50 13.32 7.78
C ILE A 91 -9.73 13.93 7.12
N LEU A 92 -9.81 13.82 5.81
CA LEU A 92 -11.03 14.10 5.08
C LEU A 92 -11.93 12.87 5.15
N TYR A 93 -13.15 13.03 5.62
CA TYR A 93 -14.11 11.95 5.89
C TYR A 93 -13.66 10.94 6.95
N PRO A 94 -13.51 11.36 8.22
CA PRO A 94 -13.04 10.49 9.30
C PRO A 94 -13.97 9.31 9.62
N GLY A 95 -15.20 9.29 9.07
CA GLY A 95 -16.13 8.16 9.16
C GLY A 95 -15.99 7.14 8.04
N LYS A 96 -15.16 7.41 7.01
CA LYS A 96 -14.96 6.53 5.87
C LYS A 96 -13.60 5.86 5.94
N LYS A 97 -13.58 4.54 5.87
CA LYS A 97 -12.34 3.77 5.83
C LYS A 97 -11.59 3.99 4.52
N LEU A 98 -10.29 4.23 4.61
CA LEU A 98 -9.39 4.19 3.47
C LEU A 98 -8.85 2.78 3.32
N VAL A 99 -9.07 2.16 2.16
CA VAL A 99 -8.58 0.81 1.88
C VAL A 99 -8.17 0.69 0.42
N GLY A 100 -6.94 0.29 0.17
CA GLY A 100 -6.44 0.04 -1.18
C GLY A 100 -5.00 -0.44 -1.20
N ARG A 101 -4.42 -0.51 -2.39
CA ARG A 101 -3.03 -0.90 -2.63
C ARG A 101 -2.15 0.34 -2.75
N ALA A 102 -1.01 0.36 -2.10
CA ALA A 102 -0.09 1.48 -2.18
C ALA A 102 0.46 1.64 -3.61
N PHE A 103 0.16 2.79 -4.22
CA PHE A 103 0.92 3.34 -5.33
C PHE A 103 1.84 4.42 -4.76
N THR A 104 3.10 4.07 -4.55
CA THR A 104 4.04 4.94 -3.85
C THR A 104 4.63 5.99 -4.77
N VAL A 105 4.77 7.21 -4.27
CA VAL A 105 5.33 8.37 -4.99
C VAL A 105 6.28 9.12 -4.08
N GLN A 106 7.45 9.50 -4.59
CA GLN A 106 8.45 10.23 -3.83
C GLN A 106 8.82 11.55 -4.49
N PHE A 107 8.79 12.59 -3.69
CA PHE A 107 9.39 13.88 -4.01
C PHE A 107 10.56 14.18 -3.08
N MET A 108 11.52 14.93 -3.58
CA MET A 108 12.65 15.48 -2.81
C MET A 108 12.65 17.01 -2.93
N PRO A 109 13.24 17.74 -1.98
CA PRO A 109 13.51 19.16 -2.15
C PRO A 109 14.25 19.41 -3.46
N ALA A 110 13.83 20.44 -4.20
CA ALA A 110 14.40 20.74 -5.50
C ALA A 110 15.92 21.01 -5.40
N ARG A 111 16.64 20.37 -6.28
CA ARG A 111 18.07 20.55 -6.44
C ARG A 111 18.40 20.48 -7.92
N PRO A 112 19.06 21.50 -8.52
CA PRO A 112 19.21 21.63 -9.96
C PRO A 112 19.83 20.42 -10.66
N ASP A 113 20.91 19.85 -10.10
CA ASP A 113 21.59 18.68 -10.64
C ASP A 113 20.73 17.41 -10.58
N LEU A 114 19.96 17.23 -9.49
CA LEU A 114 19.00 16.15 -9.35
C LEU A 114 17.85 16.31 -10.35
N ASP A 115 17.33 17.51 -10.50
CA ASP A 115 16.20 17.83 -11.40
C ASP A 115 16.58 17.57 -12.86
N GLU A 116 17.79 17.97 -13.27
CA GLU A 116 18.31 17.72 -14.62
C GLU A 116 18.34 16.22 -14.93
N VAL A 117 18.90 15.39 -14.03
CA VAL A 117 18.96 13.95 -14.21
C VAL A 117 17.55 13.34 -14.21
N ALA A 118 16.68 13.76 -13.31
CA ALA A 118 15.30 13.26 -13.23
C ALA A 118 14.53 13.53 -14.52
N ARG A 119 14.62 14.75 -15.08
CA ARG A 119 13.98 15.13 -16.35
C ARG A 119 14.55 14.37 -17.54
N ALA A 120 15.88 14.20 -17.60
CA ALA A 120 16.51 13.43 -18.68
C ALA A 120 16.01 11.98 -18.69
N ARG A 121 15.84 11.36 -17.52
CA ARG A 121 15.32 9.98 -17.37
C ARG A 121 13.83 9.87 -17.66
N ALA A 122 13.04 10.85 -17.24
CA ALA A 122 11.63 10.95 -17.58
C ALA A 122 11.44 11.01 -19.10
N LYS A 123 12.21 11.87 -19.78
CA LYS A 123 12.19 11.99 -21.24
C LYS A 123 12.55 10.67 -21.94
N ALA A 124 13.52 9.92 -21.43
CA ALA A 124 13.89 8.61 -21.97
C ALA A 124 12.79 7.56 -21.82
N ARG A 125 11.74 7.83 -21.02
CA ARG A 125 10.53 7.03 -20.82
C ARG A 125 9.29 7.66 -21.45
N GLU A 126 9.49 8.60 -22.34
CA GLU A 126 8.42 9.35 -23.05
C GLU A 126 7.52 10.17 -22.11
N ILE A 127 7.96 10.44 -20.88
CA ILE A 127 7.27 11.35 -19.95
C ILE A 127 7.71 12.77 -20.28
N THR A 128 6.84 13.50 -20.91
CA THR A 128 7.13 14.87 -21.41
C THR A 128 7.15 15.92 -20.30
N THR A 129 6.39 15.70 -19.23
CA THR A 129 6.31 16.60 -18.09
C THR A 129 6.47 15.82 -16.78
N LEU A 130 7.58 16.06 -16.09
CA LEU A 130 7.84 15.44 -14.78
C LEU A 130 7.15 16.26 -13.68
N SER A 131 5.92 15.87 -13.35
CA SER A 131 5.07 16.55 -12.38
C SER A 131 4.24 15.55 -11.58
N ASN A 132 3.47 16.03 -10.58
CA ASN A 132 2.47 15.22 -9.88
C ASN A 132 1.45 14.57 -10.83
N GLN A 133 1.05 15.25 -11.91
CA GLN A 133 0.11 14.70 -12.89
C GLN A 133 0.64 13.45 -13.57
N ALA A 134 1.95 13.38 -13.87
CA ALA A 134 2.55 12.21 -14.51
C ALA A 134 2.34 10.91 -13.70
N VAL A 135 2.34 10.98 -12.38
CA VAL A 135 2.11 9.82 -11.51
C VAL A 135 0.63 9.61 -11.21
N ILE A 136 -0.17 10.67 -11.18
CA ILE A 136 -1.62 10.59 -11.01
C ILE A 136 -2.27 9.84 -12.19
N ASP A 137 -1.78 10.04 -13.41
CA ASP A 137 -2.28 9.38 -14.62
C ASP A 137 -1.98 7.85 -14.65
N MET A 138 -1.09 7.36 -13.79
CA MET A 138 -0.75 5.93 -13.67
C MET A 138 -1.65 5.16 -12.69
N LEU A 139 -2.47 5.87 -11.91
CA LEU A 139 -3.32 5.24 -10.89
C LEU A 139 -4.40 4.36 -11.51
N GLN A 140 -4.68 3.24 -10.85
CA GLN A 140 -5.63 2.23 -11.28
C GLN A 140 -6.71 1.99 -10.21
N PRO A 141 -7.83 1.34 -10.56
CA PRO A 141 -8.86 0.98 -9.60
C PRO A 141 -8.31 0.21 -8.38
N GLY A 142 -8.64 0.68 -7.17
CA GLY A 142 -8.18 0.11 -5.91
C GLY A 142 -6.80 0.58 -5.47
N ASP A 143 -6.14 1.49 -6.20
CA ASP A 143 -4.91 2.12 -5.75
C ASP A 143 -5.20 3.24 -4.75
N VAL A 144 -4.32 3.36 -3.75
CA VAL A 144 -4.16 4.53 -2.89
C VAL A 144 -2.85 5.19 -3.28
N ALA A 145 -2.91 6.44 -3.75
CA ALA A 145 -1.68 7.22 -3.94
C ALA A 145 -1.07 7.53 -2.57
N VAL A 146 0.13 7.01 -2.32
CA VAL A 146 0.89 7.19 -1.08
C VAL A 146 2.10 8.07 -1.39
N VAL A 147 2.00 9.34 -1.02
CA VAL A 147 2.90 10.39 -1.49
C VAL A 147 3.82 10.87 -0.38
N ASP A 148 5.11 10.58 -0.50
CA ASP A 148 6.16 11.14 0.33
C ASP A 148 6.55 12.53 -0.21
N LEU A 149 6.07 13.56 0.47
CA LEU A 149 6.46 14.97 0.29
C LEU A 149 7.21 15.49 1.52
N PHE A 150 7.90 14.60 2.24
CA PHE A 150 8.76 14.88 3.41
C PHE A 150 8.13 15.83 4.46
N GLY A 151 6.80 15.79 4.62
CA GLY A 151 6.05 16.65 5.54
C GLY A 151 5.96 18.12 5.09
N LYS A 152 6.23 18.43 3.83
CA LYS A 152 6.28 19.81 3.32
C LYS A 152 4.91 20.49 3.41
N LYS A 153 4.87 21.65 4.08
CA LYS A 153 3.68 22.49 4.18
C LYS A 153 3.58 23.46 3.00
N GLU A 154 4.46 24.45 2.98
CA GLU A 154 4.43 25.51 1.95
C GLU A 154 4.82 24.95 0.59
N GLN A 155 3.96 25.17 -0.42
CA GLN A 155 4.15 24.62 -1.77
C GLN A 155 4.32 23.09 -1.79
N GLY A 156 3.84 22.40 -0.72
CA GLY A 156 3.82 20.93 -0.64
C GLY A 156 2.49 20.32 -1.09
N THR A 157 1.72 21.05 -1.88
CA THR A 157 0.38 20.67 -2.30
C THR A 157 0.41 19.67 -3.45
N PHE A 158 0.07 18.41 -3.14
CA PHE A 158 0.02 17.36 -4.16
C PHE A 158 -1.19 17.52 -5.09
N VAL A 159 -2.36 17.87 -4.53
CA VAL A 159 -3.61 18.02 -5.28
C VAL A 159 -4.45 19.20 -4.80
N GLY A 160 -5.21 19.79 -5.71
CA GLY A 160 -6.42 20.56 -5.47
C GLY A 160 -7.66 19.78 -5.93
N ASP A 161 -8.80 20.43 -6.06
CA ASP A 161 -10.10 19.83 -6.34
C ASP A 161 -10.16 19.01 -7.63
N ASN A 162 -9.69 19.53 -8.75
CA ASN A 162 -9.73 18.84 -10.03
C ASN A 162 -8.90 17.55 -10.05
N LEU A 163 -7.68 17.59 -9.51
CA LEU A 163 -6.82 16.40 -9.45
C LEU A 163 -7.32 15.41 -8.41
N PHE A 164 -7.90 15.88 -7.31
CA PHE A 164 -8.55 15.03 -6.33
C PHE A 164 -9.74 14.27 -6.94
N TYR A 165 -10.57 14.98 -7.71
CA TYR A 165 -11.68 14.37 -8.44
C TYR A 165 -11.19 13.31 -9.45
N TYR A 166 -10.11 13.62 -10.19
CA TYR A 166 -9.52 12.67 -11.12
C TYR A 166 -9.04 11.39 -10.40
N ILE A 167 -8.29 11.54 -9.28
CA ILE A 167 -7.85 10.40 -8.46
C ILE A 167 -9.04 9.59 -7.97
N MET A 168 -10.09 10.24 -7.46
CA MET A 168 -11.30 9.57 -7.00
C MET A 168 -11.91 8.68 -8.11
N LYS A 169 -11.96 9.16 -9.34
CA LYS A 169 -12.48 8.39 -10.49
C LYS A 169 -11.54 7.27 -10.88
N ALA A 170 -10.25 7.53 -11.01
CA ALA A 170 -9.24 6.54 -11.43
C ALA A 170 -9.15 5.38 -10.43
N THR A 171 -9.16 5.68 -9.12
CA THR A 171 -8.99 4.68 -8.05
C THR A 171 -10.30 4.06 -7.57
N ARG A 172 -11.45 4.52 -8.08
CA ARG A 172 -12.80 4.18 -7.57
C ARG A 172 -12.99 4.55 -6.09
N GLY A 173 -12.40 5.68 -5.67
CA GLY A 173 -12.54 6.20 -4.32
C GLY A 173 -11.76 5.45 -3.25
N ALA A 174 -10.71 4.70 -3.61
CA ALA A 174 -9.92 3.95 -2.64
C ALA A 174 -9.26 4.85 -1.59
N GLY A 175 -8.67 5.99 -2.01
CA GLY A 175 -8.13 6.97 -1.09
C GLY A 175 -6.86 7.69 -1.56
N LEU A 176 -6.41 8.64 -0.74
CA LEU A 176 -5.21 9.44 -0.94
C LEU A 176 -4.46 9.62 0.38
N VAL A 177 -3.15 9.43 0.37
CA VAL A 177 -2.25 9.71 1.49
C VAL A 177 -1.16 10.68 1.01
N VAL A 178 -1.04 11.83 1.67
CA VAL A 178 -0.02 12.85 1.34
C VAL A 178 0.75 13.24 2.59
N ASP A 179 1.99 12.80 2.70
CA ASP A 179 2.90 13.32 3.74
C ASP A 179 3.41 14.71 3.31
N GLY A 180 2.47 15.63 3.21
CA GLY A 180 2.59 16.97 2.67
C GLY A 180 1.27 17.72 2.76
N SER A 181 0.95 18.56 1.77
CA SER A 181 -0.25 19.41 1.76
C SER A 181 -1.25 19.02 0.66
N VAL A 182 -2.49 19.46 0.87
CA VAL A 182 -3.56 19.55 -0.13
C VAL A 182 -4.14 20.97 -0.11
N ARG A 183 -4.90 21.34 -1.13
CA ARG A 183 -5.61 22.62 -1.18
C ARG A 183 -7.07 22.44 -1.60
N ASP A 184 -7.78 23.56 -1.72
CA ASP A 184 -9.17 23.63 -2.19
C ASP A 184 -10.12 22.79 -1.32
N LEU A 185 -9.96 22.89 0.02
CA LEU A 185 -10.70 22.07 0.99
C LEU A 185 -12.21 22.14 0.80
N GLU A 186 -12.76 23.29 0.47
CA GLU A 186 -14.20 23.45 0.22
C GLU A 186 -14.64 22.58 -0.97
N GLY A 187 -13.86 22.57 -2.04
CA GLY A 187 -14.11 21.75 -3.23
C GLY A 187 -13.98 20.25 -2.96
N ILE A 188 -12.90 19.83 -2.31
CA ILE A 188 -12.67 18.40 -2.04
C ILE A 188 -13.57 17.82 -0.95
N SER A 189 -14.08 18.66 -0.03
CA SER A 189 -14.98 18.20 1.04
C SER A 189 -16.33 17.69 0.54
N GLY A 190 -16.74 18.03 -0.68
CA GLY A 190 -17.91 17.48 -1.34
C GLY A 190 -17.69 16.16 -2.10
N MET A 191 -16.46 15.65 -2.15
CA MET A 191 -16.09 14.47 -2.94
C MET A 191 -15.94 13.24 -2.06
N ASP A 192 -16.60 12.13 -2.41
CA ASP A 192 -16.71 10.91 -1.60
C ASP A 192 -15.46 10.02 -1.71
N MET A 193 -14.29 10.55 -1.32
CA MET A 193 -13.02 9.80 -1.22
C MET A 193 -12.29 10.15 0.08
N PRO A 194 -11.88 9.17 0.91
CA PRO A 194 -11.08 9.42 2.10
C PRO A 194 -9.67 9.91 1.72
N ALA A 195 -9.16 10.89 2.48
CA ALA A 195 -7.81 11.37 2.30
C ALA A 195 -7.15 11.71 3.63
N TYR A 196 -5.85 11.44 3.72
CA TYR A 196 -4.99 11.70 4.86
C TYR A 196 -3.85 12.61 4.42
N PHE A 197 -3.69 13.73 5.07
CA PHE A 197 -2.64 14.71 4.74
C PHE A 197 -2.12 15.41 5.99
N ARG A 198 -0.92 16.00 5.90
CA ARG A 198 -0.33 16.70 7.06
C ARG A 198 -0.81 18.14 7.19
N HIS A 199 -0.91 18.83 6.07
CA HIS A 199 -1.13 20.27 6.05
C HIS A 199 -2.08 20.66 4.92
N THR A 200 -2.49 21.92 4.95
CA THR A 200 -3.14 22.62 3.85
C THR A 200 -2.31 23.83 3.45
N ASP A 201 -2.23 24.08 2.15
CA ASP A 201 -1.57 25.27 1.61
C ASP A 201 -2.25 25.67 0.30
N PRO A 202 -2.73 26.94 0.14
CA PRO A 202 -3.38 27.40 -1.07
C PRO A 202 -2.44 27.46 -2.29
N ALA A 203 -1.12 27.50 -2.06
CA ALA A 203 -0.15 27.48 -3.15
C ALA A 203 -0.09 26.11 -3.84
N GLY A 204 0.24 26.10 -5.12
CA GLY A 204 0.50 24.86 -5.85
C GLY A 204 1.80 24.18 -5.43
N ILE A 205 2.03 22.96 -5.93
CA ILE A 205 3.29 22.24 -5.69
C ILE A 205 4.47 23.02 -6.29
N GLY A 206 5.54 23.16 -5.52
CA GLY A 206 6.73 23.91 -5.94
C GLY A 206 7.95 23.58 -5.12
N ASN A 207 9.13 23.93 -5.64
CA ASN A 207 10.43 23.70 -5.00
C ASN A 207 10.67 22.23 -4.62
N VAL A 208 10.18 21.32 -5.45
CA VAL A 208 10.36 19.88 -5.31
C VAL A 208 10.69 19.24 -6.66
N THR A 209 11.39 18.12 -6.63
CA THR A 209 11.63 17.24 -7.77
C THR A 209 10.92 15.92 -7.54
N LEU A 210 10.11 15.45 -8.50
CA LEU A 210 9.60 14.08 -8.48
C LEU A 210 10.77 13.13 -8.74
N THR A 211 11.10 12.30 -7.74
CA THR A 211 12.27 11.41 -7.79
C THR A 211 11.92 9.96 -8.06
N GLY A 212 10.66 9.56 -7.87
CA GLY A 212 10.28 8.19 -8.19
C GLY A 212 8.83 7.86 -7.88
N TRP A 213 8.42 6.73 -8.42
CA TRP A 213 7.15 6.05 -8.12
C TRP A 213 7.34 4.54 -8.17
N ASN A 214 6.45 3.82 -7.51
CA ASN A 214 6.59 2.37 -7.30
C ASN A 214 7.98 1.99 -6.75
N ILE A 215 8.46 2.77 -5.79
CA ILE A 215 9.68 2.55 -5.02
C ILE A 215 9.34 2.57 -3.52
N PRO A 216 10.18 2.06 -2.63
CA PRO A 216 10.00 2.25 -1.19
C PRO A 216 9.99 3.73 -0.83
N VAL A 217 8.98 4.15 -0.05
CA VAL A 217 8.88 5.53 0.43
C VAL A 217 8.77 5.58 1.95
N ARG A 218 9.09 6.72 2.54
CA ARG A 218 8.92 6.96 3.96
C ARG A 218 7.68 7.81 4.20
N ILE A 219 6.73 7.30 4.97
CA ILE A 219 5.56 8.04 5.43
C ILE A 219 5.63 8.14 6.94
N GLY A 220 5.90 9.33 7.46
CA GLY A 220 6.21 9.49 8.89
C GLY A 220 7.37 8.58 9.31
N GLY A 221 7.11 7.63 10.23
CA GLY A 221 8.07 6.62 10.68
C GLY A 221 8.00 5.29 9.95
N ALA A 222 7.05 5.11 9.03
CA ALA A 222 6.84 3.85 8.31
C ALA A 222 7.60 3.80 6.99
N THR A 223 8.07 2.60 6.63
CA THR A 223 8.48 2.27 5.26
C THR A 223 7.31 1.64 4.54
N VAL A 224 6.89 2.24 3.44
CA VAL A 224 5.79 1.75 2.61
C VAL A 224 6.33 1.21 1.30
N MET A 225 5.98 -0.02 1.00
CA MET A 225 6.38 -0.69 -0.23
C MET A 225 5.27 -0.57 -1.29
N PRO A 226 5.64 -0.54 -2.58
CA PRO A 226 4.65 -0.64 -3.65
C PRO A 226 3.78 -1.89 -3.51
N GLY A 227 2.46 -1.73 -3.51
CA GLY A 227 1.50 -2.82 -3.39
C GLY A 227 1.16 -3.23 -1.95
N ASP A 228 1.69 -2.59 -0.92
CA ASP A 228 1.23 -2.78 0.46
C ASP A 228 -0.28 -2.50 0.56
N LEU A 229 -0.97 -3.24 1.42
CA LEU A 229 -2.33 -2.86 1.80
C LEU A 229 -2.27 -1.61 2.68
N VAL A 230 -2.95 -0.57 2.25
CA VAL A 230 -3.13 0.66 3.03
C VAL A 230 -4.49 0.60 3.71
N LEU A 231 -4.48 0.73 5.02
CA LEU A 231 -5.67 0.81 5.86
C LEU A 231 -5.67 2.12 6.61
N GLY A 232 -6.79 2.84 6.58
CA GLY A 232 -6.94 4.10 7.29
C GLY A 232 -8.30 4.21 7.98
N ASP A 233 -8.28 4.66 9.23
CA ASP A 233 -9.46 5.02 10.00
C ASP A 233 -9.22 6.29 10.83
N ARG A 234 -10.04 6.53 11.86
CA ARG A 234 -9.91 7.74 12.70
C ARG A 234 -8.64 7.81 13.52
N GLU A 235 -7.98 6.68 13.76
CA GLU A 235 -6.77 6.61 14.58
C GLU A 235 -5.50 6.84 13.76
N GLY A 236 -5.52 6.52 12.45
CA GLY A 236 -4.37 6.73 11.58
C GLY A 236 -4.35 5.83 10.38
N LEU A 237 -3.13 5.54 9.92
CA LEU A 237 -2.85 4.68 8.77
C LEU A 237 -2.00 3.49 9.19
N TYR A 238 -2.30 2.33 8.63
CA TYR A 238 -1.45 1.14 8.74
C TYR A 238 -1.10 0.63 7.34
N PHE A 239 0.17 0.27 7.15
CA PHE A 239 0.70 -0.29 5.92
C PHE A 239 1.04 -1.75 6.14
N VAL A 240 0.33 -2.65 5.45
CA VAL A 240 0.45 -4.09 5.66
C VAL A 240 1.12 -4.74 4.45
N PRO A 241 2.27 -5.41 4.64
CA PRO A 241 2.91 -6.18 3.59
C PRO A 241 1.97 -7.24 3.00
N PRO A 242 1.95 -7.45 1.67
CA PRO A 242 1.04 -8.39 1.02
C PRO A 242 1.06 -9.79 1.61
N GLU A 243 2.21 -10.30 2.02
CA GLU A 243 2.36 -11.63 2.63
C GLU A 243 1.59 -11.83 3.94
N LEU A 244 1.25 -10.75 4.65
CA LEU A 244 0.54 -10.80 5.93
C LEU A 244 -0.98 -10.61 5.79
N VAL A 245 -1.46 -10.16 4.64
CA VAL A 245 -2.84 -9.71 4.45
C VAL A 245 -3.85 -10.82 4.77
N GLU A 246 -3.69 -12.01 4.20
CA GLU A 246 -4.62 -13.11 4.40
C GLU A 246 -4.68 -13.53 5.87
N GLY A 247 -3.53 -13.73 6.49
CA GLY A 247 -3.46 -14.11 7.91
C GLY A 247 -4.02 -13.05 8.87
N ILE A 248 -3.89 -11.77 8.54
CA ILE A 248 -4.50 -10.68 9.32
C ILE A 248 -6.02 -10.72 9.17
N LEU A 249 -6.53 -10.85 7.95
CA LEU A 249 -7.96 -10.92 7.68
C LEU A 249 -8.64 -12.12 8.36
N ASP A 250 -7.98 -13.27 8.37
CA ASP A 250 -8.54 -14.48 9.00
C ASP A 250 -8.59 -14.34 10.52
N ARG A 251 -7.54 -13.80 11.14
CA ARG A 251 -7.52 -13.54 12.58
C ARG A 251 -8.49 -12.43 13.00
N ALA A 252 -8.74 -11.47 12.14
CA ALA A 252 -9.73 -10.43 12.39
C ALA A 252 -11.17 -11.00 12.41
N ASP A 253 -11.47 -11.98 11.54
CA ASP A 253 -12.75 -12.68 11.61
C ASP A 253 -12.96 -13.35 12.97
N GLU A 254 -11.93 -14.02 13.51
CA GLU A 254 -11.98 -14.64 14.86
C GLU A 254 -12.18 -13.58 15.95
N THR A 255 -11.50 -12.43 15.83
CA THR A 255 -11.65 -11.33 16.78
C THR A 255 -13.06 -10.75 16.76
N HIS A 256 -13.63 -10.49 15.57
CA HIS A 256 -15.01 -10.01 15.45
C HIS A 256 -16.02 -10.98 16.09
N ILE A 257 -15.83 -12.28 15.85
CA ILE A 257 -16.71 -13.31 16.44
C ILE A 257 -16.56 -13.33 17.97
N HIS A 258 -15.33 -13.18 18.47
CA HIS A 258 -15.09 -13.10 19.92
C HIS A 258 -15.78 -11.88 20.54
N ASP A 259 -15.67 -10.72 19.91
CA ASP A 259 -16.29 -9.50 20.40
C ASP A 259 -17.82 -9.58 20.35
N GLU A 260 -18.38 -10.17 19.29
CA GLU A 260 -19.83 -10.44 19.17
C GLU A 260 -20.30 -11.35 20.32
N TRP A 261 -19.60 -12.46 20.57
CA TRP A 261 -19.92 -13.39 21.65
C TRP A 261 -19.77 -12.74 23.03
N THR A 262 -18.70 -12.00 23.26
CA THR A 262 -18.45 -11.30 24.52
C THR A 262 -19.54 -10.28 24.83
N ARG A 263 -19.98 -9.48 23.85
CA ARG A 263 -21.10 -8.54 24.02
C ARG A 263 -22.40 -9.27 24.35
N MET A 264 -22.71 -10.36 23.65
CA MET A 264 -23.88 -11.18 23.93
C MET A 264 -23.88 -11.69 25.36
N LYS A 265 -22.72 -12.13 25.87
CA LYS A 265 -22.58 -12.56 27.27
C LYS A 265 -22.70 -11.43 28.28
N PHE A 266 -22.25 -10.23 27.97
CA PHE A 266 -22.47 -9.06 28.82
C PHE A 266 -23.96 -8.68 28.90
N GLU A 267 -24.69 -8.78 27.80
CA GLU A 267 -26.16 -8.53 27.79
C GLU A 267 -26.94 -9.53 28.67
N GLU A 268 -26.44 -10.76 28.88
CA GLU A 268 -27.03 -11.70 29.83
C GLU A 268 -26.95 -11.22 31.30
N GLY A 269 -26.05 -10.26 31.61
CA GLY A 269 -25.89 -9.68 32.94
C GLY A 269 -25.36 -10.62 34.02
N LYS A 270 -24.86 -11.80 33.64
CA LYS A 270 -24.41 -12.85 34.57
C LYS A 270 -22.91 -12.84 34.82
N TYR A 271 -22.15 -12.31 33.86
CA TYR A 271 -20.68 -12.43 33.86
C TYR A 271 -20.02 -11.08 34.07
N LYS A 272 -18.89 -11.08 34.77
CA LYS A 272 -18.03 -9.91 34.88
C LYS A 272 -17.01 -9.89 33.76
N SER A 273 -16.50 -8.72 33.42
CA SER A 273 -15.50 -8.56 32.35
C SER A 273 -14.29 -9.45 32.53
N LEU A 274 -13.81 -9.66 33.75
CA LEU A 274 -12.66 -10.50 34.04
C LEU A 274 -12.87 -12.00 33.70
N GLU A 275 -14.14 -12.43 33.58
CA GLU A 275 -14.50 -13.83 33.33
C GLU A 275 -14.59 -14.15 31.83
N ILE A 276 -14.97 -13.16 31.00
CA ILE A 276 -15.28 -13.36 29.58
C ILE A 276 -14.52 -12.45 28.62
N TYR A 277 -13.84 -11.40 29.12
CA TYR A 277 -12.99 -10.59 28.26
C TYR A 277 -11.67 -11.31 28.00
N GLY A 278 -11.50 -11.80 26.78
CA GLY A 278 -10.46 -12.73 26.38
C GLY A 278 -10.96 -14.20 26.38
N THR A 279 -10.04 -15.16 26.36
CA THR A 279 -10.42 -16.57 26.38
C THR A 279 -11.05 -16.93 27.73
N PRO A 280 -12.31 -17.44 27.76
CA PRO A 280 -12.95 -17.82 29.01
C PRO A 280 -12.12 -18.86 29.78
N ARG A 281 -11.99 -18.67 31.12
CA ARG A 281 -11.25 -19.59 31.98
C ARG A 281 -12.12 -20.75 32.49
N ASP A 282 -13.43 -20.52 32.61
CA ASP A 282 -14.37 -21.58 32.95
C ASP A 282 -14.46 -22.60 31.80
N PRO A 283 -14.26 -23.91 32.05
CA PRO A 283 -14.23 -24.93 31.00
C PRO A 283 -15.53 -25.07 30.21
N GLN A 284 -16.69 -24.85 30.84
CA GLN A 284 -17.98 -24.97 30.19
C GLN A 284 -18.21 -23.77 29.29
N LEU A 285 -17.90 -22.56 29.77
CA LEU A 285 -18.01 -21.34 29.03
C LEU A 285 -17.03 -21.31 27.85
N LYS A 286 -15.82 -21.85 28.04
CA LYS A 286 -14.85 -22.02 26.95
C LYS A 286 -15.37 -22.97 25.87
N LYS A 287 -15.97 -24.09 26.24
CA LYS A 287 -16.58 -25.01 25.27
C LYS A 287 -17.70 -24.35 24.47
N GLU A 288 -18.57 -23.56 25.12
CA GLU A 288 -19.62 -22.82 24.48
C GLU A 288 -19.05 -21.80 23.47
N TYR A 289 -18.00 -21.09 23.85
CA TYR A 289 -17.31 -20.16 22.96
C TYR A 289 -16.68 -20.88 21.75
N ASP A 290 -15.98 -21.99 21.96
CA ASP A 290 -15.33 -22.74 20.89
C ASP A 290 -16.37 -23.26 19.86
N GLU A 291 -17.54 -23.73 20.32
CA GLU A 291 -18.66 -24.15 19.45
C GLU A 291 -19.26 -22.97 18.69
N TYR A 292 -19.44 -21.83 19.36
CA TYR A 292 -19.93 -20.59 18.72
C TYR A 292 -18.94 -20.10 17.64
N LEU A 293 -17.66 -20.01 17.97
CA LEU A 293 -16.60 -19.60 17.04
C LEU A 293 -16.60 -20.48 15.77
N LYS A 294 -16.58 -21.81 15.97
CA LYS A 294 -16.62 -22.76 14.85
C LYS A 294 -17.81 -22.53 13.92
N LYS A 295 -19.01 -22.43 14.50
CA LYS A 295 -20.25 -22.19 13.74
C LYS A 295 -20.19 -20.91 12.95
N ARG A 296 -19.73 -19.81 13.58
CA ARG A 296 -19.66 -18.49 12.92
C ARG A 296 -18.63 -18.46 11.80
N LEU A 297 -17.47 -19.07 11.98
CA LEU A 297 -16.46 -19.22 10.92
C LEU A 297 -16.99 -20.01 9.72
N GLU A 298 -17.73 -21.08 9.95
CA GLU A 298 -18.40 -21.84 8.87
C GLU A 298 -19.42 -21.00 8.11
N GLU A 299 -20.23 -20.18 8.81
CA GLU A 299 -21.19 -19.26 8.19
C GLU A 299 -20.48 -18.22 7.31
N ILE A 300 -19.39 -17.63 7.80
CA ILE A 300 -18.58 -16.67 7.05
C ILE A 300 -17.97 -17.32 5.80
N ARG A 301 -17.40 -18.52 5.92
CA ARG A 301 -16.83 -19.26 4.78
C ARG A 301 -17.89 -19.58 3.73
N LYS A 302 -19.07 -20.03 4.12
CA LYS A 302 -20.21 -20.29 3.20
C LYS A 302 -20.63 -19.02 2.46
N LYS A 303 -20.76 -17.89 3.16
CA LYS A 303 -21.11 -16.60 2.54
C LYS A 303 -20.06 -16.12 1.52
N ARG A 304 -18.80 -16.47 1.71
CA ARG A 304 -17.68 -16.13 0.80
C ARG A 304 -17.49 -17.12 -0.36
N GLY A 305 -18.36 -18.14 -0.50
CA GLY A 305 -18.28 -19.14 -1.56
C GLY A 305 -17.23 -20.22 -1.33
N GLY A 306 -16.72 -20.36 -0.11
CA GLY A 306 -15.78 -21.42 0.27
C GLY A 306 -16.48 -22.77 0.40
N LYS A 307 -15.87 -23.85 -0.16
CA LYS A 307 -16.31 -25.21 0.09
C LYS A 307 -16.14 -25.55 1.58
N PRO A 308 -17.04 -26.38 2.18
CA PRO A 308 -16.81 -26.92 3.52
C PRO A 308 -15.47 -27.68 3.53
N ASN A 309 -14.66 -27.53 4.60
CA ASN A 309 -13.53 -28.43 4.81
C ASN A 309 -14.10 -29.84 5.03
N GLU A 310 -13.87 -30.73 4.08
CA GLU A 310 -13.95 -32.17 4.30
C GLU A 310 -12.74 -32.57 5.18
N ASN A 311 -12.95 -32.67 6.48
CA ASN A 311 -12.10 -33.38 7.41
C ASN A 311 -12.98 -34.34 8.20
#